data_48f6b2345205b8f6e67381a6ff6661d9
#
_entry.id   48f6b2345205b8f6e67381a6ff6661d9
#
_cell.length_a   1.000
_cell.length_b   1.000
_cell.length_c   1.000
_cell.angle_alpha   90.00
_cell.angle_beta   90.00
_cell.angle_gamma   90.00
#
_symmetry.space_group_name_H-M   'P 1'
#
loop_
_entity.id
_entity.type
_entity.pdbx_description
1 polymer ?
#
loop_
_entity_poly.entity_id
_entity_poly.type
_entity_poly.pdbx_seq_one_letter_code
_entity_poly.pdbx_strand_id
1 'polypeptide(L)' 'MKAYTVERHGDHWIAWHEEELLGVADDMISAYRLVEGATNGNR' A
#
# COMPACT_ATOMS: atom_id res chain seq x y z
N MET A 1 13.44 -10.36 -3.19
CA MET A 1 12.05 -10.30 -3.64
C MET A 1 11.29 -9.28 -2.80
N LYS A 2 10.49 -8.46 -3.43
CA LYS A 2 9.76 -7.40 -2.74
C LYS A 2 8.39 -7.88 -2.29
N ALA A 3 8.02 -7.54 -1.08
CA ALA A 3 6.74 -7.93 -0.52
C ALA A 3 5.91 -6.71 -0.20
N TYR A 4 4.72 -6.64 -0.78
CA TYR A 4 3.78 -5.57 -0.52
C TYR A 4 2.62 -6.11 0.30
N THR A 5 2.19 -5.35 1.28
CA THR A 5 1.10 -5.76 2.17
C THR A 5 0.09 -4.64 2.28
N VAL A 6 -1.19 -5.01 2.25
CA VAL A 6 -2.28 -4.08 2.48
C VAL A 6 -3.07 -4.59 3.68
N GLU A 7 -3.20 -3.74 4.71
CA GLU A 7 -3.86 -4.12 5.95
C GLU A 7 -5.01 -3.17 6.24
N ARG A 8 -6.07 -3.73 6.80
CA ARG A 8 -7.21 -2.94 7.20
C ARG A 8 -7.09 -2.60 8.69
N HIS A 9 -7.25 -1.32 9.00
CA HIS A 9 -7.22 -0.82 10.37
C HIS A 9 -8.44 0.05 10.60
N GLY A 10 -9.49 -0.55 11.17
CA GLY A 10 -10.72 0.20 11.39
C GLY A 10 -11.39 0.53 10.07
N ASP A 11 -11.51 1.82 9.79
CA ASP A 11 -12.16 2.29 8.57
C ASP A 11 -11.15 2.84 7.57
N HIS A 12 -9.89 2.44 7.69
CA HIS A 12 -8.89 2.85 6.70
C HIS A 12 -7.97 1.67 6.42
N TRP A 13 -7.19 1.81 5.35
CA TRP A 13 -6.31 0.76 4.86
C TRP A 13 -4.90 1.31 4.79
N ILE A 14 -3.93 0.50 5.15
CA ILE A 14 -2.54 0.91 5.16
C ILE A 14 -1.75 -0.01 4.23
N ALA A 15 -0.97 0.61 3.36
CA ALA A 15 -0.13 -0.13 2.41
C ALA A 15 1.32 -0.06 2.87
N TRP A 16 1.97 -1.21 2.84
CA TRP A 16 3.35 -1.37 3.27
C TRP A 16 4.18 -2.00 2.18
N HIS A 17 5.44 -1.63 2.13
CA HIS A 17 6.45 -2.36 1.36
C HIS A 17 7.50 -2.84 2.35
N GLU A 18 7.38 -4.12 2.74
CA GLU A 18 8.20 -4.68 3.80
C GLU A 18 7.96 -3.90 5.08
N GLU A 19 8.93 -3.15 5.56
CA GLU A 19 8.75 -2.36 6.78
C GLU A 19 8.49 -0.90 6.51
N GLU A 20 8.40 -0.52 5.26
CA GLU A 20 8.23 0.87 4.89
C GLU A 20 6.76 1.18 4.63
N LEU A 21 6.26 2.23 5.26
CA LEU A 21 4.88 2.67 5.08
C LEU A 21 4.76 3.42 3.75
N LEU A 22 3.89 2.93 2.89
CA LEU A 22 3.65 3.59 1.61
C LEU A 22 2.59 4.66 1.72
N GLY A 23 1.56 4.41 2.51
CA GLY A 23 0.51 5.39 2.68
C GLY A 23 -0.72 4.80 3.32
N VAL A 24 -1.71 5.66 3.53
CA VAL A 24 -2.98 5.30 4.14
C VAL A 24 -4.10 5.68 3.19
N ALA A 25 -5.07 4.80 3.03
CA ALA A 25 -6.18 5.01 2.11
C ALA A 25 -7.50 4.76 2.81
N ASP A 26 -8.56 5.31 2.24
CA ASP A 26 -9.90 5.16 2.82
C ASP A 26 -10.55 3.85 2.42
N ASP A 27 -10.09 3.23 1.34
CA ASP A 27 -10.65 1.96 0.89
C ASP A 27 -9.56 1.09 0.30
N MET A 28 -9.95 -0.14 0.01
CA MET A 28 -8.99 -1.14 -0.45
C MET A 28 -8.44 -0.81 -1.83
N ILE A 29 -9.28 -0.29 -2.70
CA ILE A 29 -8.86 0.03 -4.06
C ILE A 29 -7.79 1.11 -4.05
N SER A 30 -7.98 2.14 -3.23
CA SER A 30 -7.00 3.20 -3.11
C SER A 30 -5.70 2.69 -2.51
N ALA A 31 -5.79 1.76 -1.57
CA ALA A 31 -4.61 1.17 -0.97
C ALA A 31 -3.79 0.39 -2.01
N TYR A 32 -4.48 -0.36 -2.87
CA TYR A 32 -3.79 -1.08 -3.92
C TYR A 32 -3.17 -0.14 -4.94
N ARG A 33 -3.76 1.02 -5.14
CA ARG A 33 -3.16 2.01 -6.03
C ARG A 33 -1.87 2.55 -5.46
N LEU A 34 -1.76 2.65 -4.14
CA LEU A 34 -0.51 3.05 -3.52
C LEU A 34 0.58 2.03 -3.83
N VAL A 35 0.24 0.75 -3.74
CA VAL A 35 1.18 -0.32 -4.04
C VAL A 35 1.57 -0.27 -5.51
N GLU A 36 0.59 -0.11 -6.38
CA GLU A 36 0.83 -0.07 -7.82
C GLU A 36 1.72 1.12 -8.18
N GLY A 37 1.44 2.27 -7.57
CA GLY A 37 2.25 3.45 -7.81
C GLY A 37 3.69 3.26 -7.37
N ALA A 38 3.88 2.63 -6.22
CA ALA A 38 5.23 2.36 -5.72
C ALA A 38 5.98 1.41 -6.65
N THR A 39 5.26 0.41 -7.16
CA THR A 39 5.86 -0.56 -8.07
C THR A 39 6.23 0.08 -9.40
N ASN A 40 5.30 0.85 -9.97
CA ASN A 40 5.49 1.44 -11.29
C ASN A 40 6.44 2.62 -11.27
N GLY A 41 6.47 3.35 -10.18
CA GLY A 41 7.32 4.52 -10.08
C GLY A 41 8.78 4.19 -9.89
N ASN A 42 9.09 2.93 -9.75
CA ASN A 42 10.43 2.48 -9.44
C ASN A 42 11.10 1.94 -10.69
N ARG A 43 11.23 2.75 -11.69
CA ARG A 43 11.87 2.31 -12.93
C ARG A 43 13.14 2.99 -13.24
#